data_e0fad62e447703db6554eae98ddca0f9
#
_entry.id   e0fad62e447703db6554eae98ddca0f9
#
_cell.length_a   1.000
_cell.length_b   1.000
_cell.length_c   1.000
_cell.angle_alpha   90.00
_cell.angle_beta   90.00
_cell.angle_gamma   90.00
#
_symmetry.space_group_name_H-M   'P 1'
#
loop_
_entity.id
_entity.type
_entity.pdbx_description
1 polymer ?
#
loop_
_entity_poly.entity_id
_entity_poly.type
_entity_poly.pdbx_seq_one_letter_code
_entity_poly.pdbx_strand_id
1 'polypeptide(L)'
;MADGRRLRCIHGSGETEILTSMKKSILISLLALLMMGCQVSGGSSLKVEETTVEMRKNPEGVAVSAPRFSWQLVTDKQDVMQTAYQIEVADSEKGLQAGSGLVWNSGRVESGQSVLVKYAGASLESGQKYWWRVTVWTNTGDKAQSSIQYWSMALLDSSDWKAGWIGLNDSTNLKLDGERTILPARYLRKEFDLPSQPKRAVLYVSGVGSSVCYMNGERIGNDVFGPLPTWYDASVSYLTYDVTPLLKSGTNTIGVALGNGRYLSMRANGMVGFGLPRLMAQLNIEYDNGETVSVASDDSWKVTNCGPITANNEFDGEWYDARLELGKWAE
;
A
#
# COMPACT_ATOMS: atom_id res chain seq x y z
N MET A 1 -72.67 -54.36 -53.70
CA MET A 1 -71.78 -55.49 -53.57
C MET A 1 -70.77 -55.09 -52.50
N ALA A 2 -70.99 -55.55 -51.33
CA ALA A 2 -70.32 -56.57 -50.55
C ALA A 2 -68.96 -56.02 -50.03
N ASP A 3 -68.54 -56.14 -48.89
CA ASP A 3 -68.67 -57.14 -47.85
C ASP A 3 -68.22 -56.53 -46.51
N GLY A 4 -68.99 -56.79 -45.50
CA GLY A 4 -68.70 -56.36 -44.18
C GLY A 4 -67.77 -57.37 -43.45
N ARG A 5 -66.72 -56.92 -42.80
CA ARG A 5 -66.11 -57.68 -41.73
C ARG A 5 -65.97 -56.88 -40.45
N ARG A 6 -66.68 -57.31 -39.44
CA ARG A 6 -66.57 -56.87 -38.06
C ARG A 6 -65.21 -57.33 -37.48
N LEU A 7 -64.49 -56.43 -36.90
CA LEU A 7 -63.38 -56.77 -36.02
C LEU A 7 -63.78 -56.58 -34.54
N ARG A 8 -63.55 -57.61 -33.74
CA ARG A 8 -63.88 -57.71 -32.33
C ARG A 8 -62.94 -56.81 -31.52
N CYS A 9 -63.48 -56.09 -30.57
CA CYS A 9 -62.68 -55.49 -29.48
C CYS A 9 -62.16 -56.55 -28.57
N ILE A 10 -60.82 -56.57 -28.38
CA ILE A 10 -60.14 -57.30 -27.31
C ILE A 10 -59.87 -56.27 -26.21
N HIS A 11 -60.49 -56.43 -25.05
CA HIS A 11 -60.20 -55.71 -23.85
C HIS A 11 -58.84 -56.24 -23.28
N GLY A 12 -57.82 -55.37 -23.33
CA GLY A 12 -56.52 -55.63 -22.67
C GLY A 12 -56.46 -54.95 -21.33
N SER A 13 -56.58 -55.73 -20.26
CA SER A 13 -56.48 -55.31 -18.85
C SER A 13 -55.02 -55.06 -18.39
N GLY A 14 -54.12 -54.83 -19.33
CA GLY A 14 -52.69 -54.63 -19.02
C GLY A 14 -52.21 -53.18 -18.88
N GLU A 15 -52.95 -52.22 -19.43
CA GLU A 15 -52.48 -50.82 -19.48
C GLU A 15 -52.60 -50.09 -18.14
N THR A 16 -53.51 -50.47 -17.28
CA THR A 16 -53.78 -49.80 -15.99
C THR A 16 -52.68 -50.13 -14.94
N GLU A 17 -52.08 -51.30 -14.95
CA GLU A 17 -50.99 -51.67 -14.01
C GLU A 17 -49.68 -51.02 -14.40
N ILE A 18 -49.36 -50.91 -15.68
CA ILE A 18 -48.14 -50.29 -16.18
C ILE A 18 -48.15 -48.78 -15.87
N LEU A 19 -49.27 -48.07 -16.08
CA LEU A 19 -49.40 -46.67 -15.76
C LEU A 19 -49.30 -46.34 -14.26
N THR A 20 -49.82 -47.27 -13.40
CA THR A 20 -49.74 -47.12 -11.94
C THR A 20 -48.34 -47.34 -11.40
N SER A 21 -47.62 -48.29 -12.01
CA SER A 21 -46.21 -48.57 -11.67
C SER A 21 -45.29 -47.40 -12.10
N MET A 22 -45.45 -46.84 -13.29
CA MET A 22 -44.71 -45.70 -13.78
C MET A 22 -44.96 -44.45 -12.95
N LYS A 23 -46.20 -44.16 -12.55
CA LYS A 23 -46.52 -43.04 -11.67
C LYS A 23 -45.90 -43.17 -10.27
N LYS A 24 -45.85 -44.37 -9.70
CA LYS A 24 -45.16 -44.60 -8.43
C LYS A 24 -43.62 -44.45 -8.55
N SER A 25 -43.01 -44.92 -9.63
CA SER A 25 -41.58 -44.75 -9.88
C SER A 25 -41.18 -43.28 -10.11
N ILE A 26 -42.01 -42.51 -10.84
CA ILE A 26 -41.80 -41.08 -11.07
C ILE A 26 -41.98 -40.31 -9.75
N LEU A 27 -42.93 -40.66 -8.91
CA LEU A 27 -43.14 -40.01 -7.62
C LEU A 27 -42.00 -40.27 -6.63
N ILE A 28 -41.48 -41.51 -6.62
CA ILE A 28 -40.30 -41.89 -5.79
C ILE A 28 -39.03 -41.20 -6.30
N SER A 29 -38.83 -41.06 -7.62
CA SER A 29 -37.72 -40.33 -8.21
C SER A 29 -37.81 -38.81 -7.95
N LEU A 30 -39.02 -38.24 -7.97
CA LEU A 30 -39.21 -36.81 -7.61
C LEU A 30 -39.03 -36.56 -6.14
N LEU A 31 -39.42 -37.49 -5.26
CA LEU A 31 -39.16 -37.40 -3.81
C LEU A 31 -37.66 -37.59 -3.48
N ALA A 32 -36.95 -38.44 -4.21
CA ALA A 32 -35.50 -38.63 -4.09
C ALA A 32 -34.73 -37.39 -4.60
N LEU A 33 -35.20 -36.71 -5.66
CA LEU A 33 -34.63 -35.41 -6.12
C LEU A 33 -34.94 -34.26 -5.15
N LEU A 34 -36.07 -34.29 -4.45
CA LEU A 34 -36.40 -33.29 -3.42
C LEU A 34 -35.63 -33.54 -2.11
N MET A 35 -35.15 -34.75 -1.88
CA MET A 35 -34.28 -35.10 -0.73
C MET A 35 -32.78 -34.94 -1.05
N MET A 36 -32.38 -34.72 -2.30
CA MET A 36 -31.15 -34.06 -2.69
C MET A 36 -31.31 -32.54 -2.49
N GLY A 37 -31.92 -32.20 -1.35
CA GLY A 37 -31.97 -30.88 -0.83
C GLY A 37 -30.55 -30.33 -0.77
N CYS A 38 -30.34 -29.18 -1.31
CA CYS A 38 -29.19 -28.34 -1.12
C CYS A 38 -28.50 -28.67 0.19
N GLN A 39 -27.48 -29.48 0.16
CA GLN A 39 -26.34 -29.23 1.01
C GLN A 39 -25.76 -27.90 0.48
N VAL A 40 -26.39 -26.80 0.85
CA VAL A 40 -25.68 -25.56 1.01
C VAL A 40 -24.56 -25.95 1.96
N SER A 41 -23.40 -26.24 1.42
CA SER A 41 -22.17 -26.17 2.19
C SER A 41 -22.16 -24.72 2.66
N GLY A 42 -22.70 -24.50 3.85
CA GLY A 42 -22.65 -23.24 4.56
C GLY A 42 -21.18 -22.97 4.86
N GLY A 43 -20.45 -22.56 3.83
CA GLY A 43 -19.16 -21.92 4.06
C GLY A 43 -19.45 -20.80 5.02
N SER A 44 -18.70 -20.76 6.13
CA SER A 44 -18.81 -19.66 7.08
C SER A 44 -18.75 -18.35 6.32
N SER A 45 -19.76 -17.50 6.44
CA SER A 45 -19.76 -16.13 5.87
C SER A 45 -18.75 -15.23 6.56
N LEU A 46 -18.10 -15.75 7.61
CA LEU A 46 -17.09 -15.02 8.37
C LEU A 46 -15.86 -14.73 7.52
N LYS A 47 -15.52 -13.45 7.44
CA LYS A 47 -14.32 -12.94 6.77
C LYS A 47 -13.54 -12.04 7.70
N VAL A 48 -12.24 -11.96 7.45
CA VAL A 48 -11.35 -10.98 8.08
C VAL A 48 -10.98 -9.95 7.02
N GLU A 49 -11.39 -8.72 7.24
CA GLU A 49 -11.22 -7.61 6.29
C GLU A 49 -10.58 -6.40 7.01
N GLU A 50 -10.38 -5.30 6.27
CA GLU A 50 -9.80 -4.04 6.76
C GLU A 50 -8.53 -4.26 7.62
N THR A 51 -7.68 -5.17 7.15
CA THR A 51 -6.38 -5.47 7.78
C THR A 51 -5.41 -4.31 7.59
N THR A 52 -4.86 -3.81 8.69
CA THR A 52 -3.95 -2.65 8.69
C THR A 52 -2.74 -2.84 9.60
N VAL A 53 -1.66 -2.15 9.25
CA VAL A 53 -0.48 -1.94 10.10
C VAL A 53 -0.35 -0.45 10.36
N GLU A 54 -0.26 -0.03 11.64
CA GLU A 54 -0.29 1.38 12.05
C GLU A 54 -1.44 2.15 11.41
N MET A 55 -2.64 1.54 11.37
CA MET A 55 -3.88 2.10 10.82
C MET A 55 -3.85 2.38 9.30
N ARG A 56 -2.88 1.81 8.57
CA ARG A 56 -2.73 1.95 7.11
C ARG A 56 -2.72 0.58 6.43
N LYS A 57 -3.28 0.49 5.23
CA LYS A 57 -3.22 -0.70 4.38
C LYS A 57 -1.87 -0.77 3.68
N ASN A 58 -1.14 -1.88 3.87
CA ASN A 58 0.14 -2.16 3.23
C ASN A 58 1.11 -0.96 3.24
N PRO A 59 1.41 -0.35 4.42
CA PRO A 59 2.21 0.85 4.48
C PRO A 59 3.67 0.60 4.11
N GLU A 60 4.25 1.49 3.33
CA GLU A 60 5.69 1.62 3.19
C GLU A 60 6.23 2.55 4.28
N GLY A 61 7.40 2.21 4.84
CA GLY A 61 8.12 3.08 5.76
C GLY A 61 7.53 3.18 7.17
N VAL A 62 7.24 2.06 7.82
CA VAL A 62 6.81 2.05 9.22
C VAL A 62 8.01 2.27 10.14
N ALA A 63 8.02 3.38 10.88
CA ALA A 63 9.15 3.77 11.76
C ALA A 63 9.05 3.20 13.19
N VAL A 64 7.95 2.56 13.54
CA VAL A 64 7.74 2.00 14.87
C VAL A 64 8.38 0.61 14.96
N SER A 65 9.31 0.41 15.87
CA SER A 65 10.04 -0.87 16.05
C SER A 65 9.14 -2.06 16.40
N ALA A 66 7.95 -1.80 16.96
CA ALA A 66 6.95 -2.82 17.27
C ALA A 66 5.59 -2.38 16.69
N PRO A 67 5.37 -2.56 15.38
CA PRO A 67 4.15 -2.12 14.69
C PRO A 67 2.91 -2.80 15.25
N ARG A 68 1.75 -2.15 15.07
CA ARG A 68 0.46 -2.61 15.60
C ARG A 68 -0.46 -3.00 14.47
N PHE A 69 -1.11 -4.14 14.64
CA PHE A 69 -2.02 -4.74 13.68
C PHE A 69 -3.47 -4.50 14.07
N SER A 70 -4.31 -4.27 13.07
CA SER A 70 -5.75 -4.19 13.28
C SER A 70 -6.49 -4.88 12.12
N TRP A 71 -7.69 -5.39 12.42
CA TRP A 71 -8.56 -6.06 11.45
C TRP A 71 -10.02 -5.96 11.88
N GLN A 72 -10.93 -6.24 10.97
CA GLN A 72 -12.37 -6.29 11.21
C GLN A 72 -12.92 -7.66 10.82
N LEU A 73 -13.96 -8.08 11.53
CA LEU A 73 -14.74 -9.26 11.18
C LEU A 73 -15.98 -8.83 10.39
N VAL A 74 -16.24 -9.52 9.30
CA VAL A 74 -17.43 -9.33 8.48
C VAL A 74 -18.16 -10.65 8.37
N THR A 75 -19.46 -10.65 8.69
CA THR A 75 -20.34 -11.83 8.63
C THR A 75 -21.79 -11.39 8.48
N ASP A 76 -22.64 -12.25 7.93
CA ASP A 76 -24.10 -12.09 7.86
C ASP A 76 -24.83 -12.60 9.11
N LYS A 77 -24.11 -13.25 10.06
CA LYS A 77 -24.64 -13.75 11.30
C LYS A 77 -24.64 -12.64 12.39
N GLN A 78 -25.62 -12.71 13.28
CA GLN A 78 -25.68 -11.81 14.44
C GLN A 78 -24.92 -12.39 15.64
N ASP A 79 -24.53 -11.52 16.57
CA ASP A 79 -23.88 -11.86 17.85
C ASP A 79 -22.57 -12.66 17.68
N VAL A 80 -21.87 -12.49 16.57
CA VAL A 80 -20.57 -13.10 16.33
C VAL A 80 -19.48 -12.22 16.93
N MET A 81 -18.73 -12.78 17.87
CA MET A 81 -17.62 -12.10 18.54
C MET A 81 -16.34 -12.91 18.42
N GLN A 82 -15.22 -12.24 18.20
CA GLN A 82 -13.91 -12.85 18.27
C GLN A 82 -13.64 -13.34 19.69
N THR A 83 -13.15 -14.58 19.80
CA THR A 83 -12.70 -15.16 21.08
C THR A 83 -11.20 -15.36 21.11
N ALA A 84 -10.58 -15.57 19.95
CA ALA A 84 -9.12 -15.73 19.83
C ALA A 84 -8.62 -15.22 18.49
N TYR A 85 -7.31 -14.93 18.43
CA TYR A 85 -6.59 -14.65 17.21
C TYR A 85 -5.22 -15.33 17.18
N GLN A 86 -4.63 -15.41 15.99
CA GLN A 86 -3.23 -15.78 15.76
C GLN A 86 -2.67 -14.93 14.64
N ILE A 87 -1.57 -14.24 14.89
CA ILE A 87 -0.84 -13.46 13.89
C ILE A 87 0.42 -14.22 13.49
N GLU A 88 0.67 -14.30 12.19
CA GLU A 88 1.89 -14.86 11.62
C GLU A 88 2.55 -13.81 10.75
N VAL A 89 3.87 -13.65 10.89
CA VAL A 89 4.72 -12.70 10.15
C VAL A 89 5.92 -13.44 9.60
N ALA A 90 6.27 -13.18 8.35
CA ALA A 90 7.45 -13.71 7.67
C ALA A 90 8.21 -12.62 6.90
N ASP A 91 9.47 -12.88 6.58
CA ASP A 91 10.33 -12.05 5.73
C ASP A 91 10.06 -12.23 4.23
N SER A 92 9.21 -13.18 3.87
CA SER A 92 8.80 -13.45 2.48
C SER A 92 7.35 -13.95 2.40
N GLU A 93 6.68 -13.62 1.30
CA GLU A 93 5.32 -14.09 1.04
C GLU A 93 5.28 -15.62 0.92
N LYS A 94 6.24 -16.19 0.21
CA LYS A 94 6.37 -17.65 0.04
C LYS A 94 6.57 -18.37 1.38
N GLY A 95 7.42 -17.80 2.25
CA GLY A 95 7.65 -18.30 3.60
C GLY A 95 6.36 -18.31 4.42
N LEU A 96 5.60 -17.22 4.39
CA LEU A 96 4.32 -17.12 5.08
C LEU A 96 3.29 -18.12 4.53
N GLN A 97 3.20 -18.29 3.21
CA GLN A 97 2.31 -19.27 2.57
C GLN A 97 2.65 -20.72 2.99
N ALA A 98 3.93 -21.03 3.06
CA ALA A 98 4.43 -22.35 3.45
C ALA A 98 4.40 -22.59 4.97
N GLY A 99 4.16 -21.54 5.78
CA GLY A 99 4.27 -21.61 7.24
C GLY A 99 5.71 -21.82 7.74
N SER A 100 6.70 -21.44 6.94
CA SER A 100 8.13 -21.56 7.23
C SER A 100 8.81 -20.19 7.18
N GLY A 101 9.96 -20.03 7.82
CA GLY A 101 10.65 -18.73 7.85
C GLY A 101 9.88 -17.63 8.57
N LEU A 102 9.05 -18.00 9.55
CA LEU A 102 8.31 -17.03 10.33
C LEU A 102 9.25 -16.28 11.25
N VAL A 103 9.21 -14.94 11.16
CA VAL A 103 9.90 -14.05 12.10
C VAL A 103 9.07 -13.84 13.36
N TRP A 104 7.76 -14.09 13.29
CA TRP A 104 6.87 -14.11 14.45
C TRP A 104 5.64 -14.98 14.19
N ASN A 105 5.26 -15.71 15.23
CA ASN A 105 3.98 -16.39 15.34
C ASN A 105 3.48 -16.15 16.77
N SER A 106 2.37 -15.45 16.92
CA SER A 106 1.80 -15.16 18.25
C SER A 106 1.29 -16.41 18.98
N GLY A 107 1.19 -17.54 18.27
CA GLY A 107 0.33 -18.63 18.69
C GLY A 107 -1.13 -18.19 18.76
N ARG A 108 -2.00 -19.09 19.19
CA ARG A 108 -3.41 -18.75 19.46
C ARG A 108 -3.50 -17.99 20.78
N VAL A 109 -3.95 -16.74 20.70
CA VAL A 109 -4.15 -15.83 21.83
C VAL A 109 -5.65 -15.73 22.10
N GLU A 110 -6.09 -16.15 23.29
CA GLU A 110 -7.49 -16.04 23.73
C GLU A 110 -7.80 -14.58 24.06
N SER A 111 -8.34 -13.84 23.10
CA SER A 111 -8.64 -12.41 23.22
C SER A 111 -9.61 -11.94 22.14
N GLY A 112 -10.53 -11.05 22.52
CA GLY A 112 -11.39 -10.32 21.60
C GLY A 112 -10.74 -9.07 20.99
N GLN A 113 -9.47 -8.77 21.30
CA GLN A 113 -8.78 -7.61 20.75
C GLN A 113 -8.52 -7.79 19.26
N SER A 114 -8.93 -6.82 18.45
CA SER A 114 -8.70 -6.77 17.00
C SER A 114 -8.17 -5.42 16.51
N VAL A 115 -7.86 -4.52 17.45
CA VAL A 115 -7.36 -3.18 17.14
C VAL A 115 -6.06 -2.93 17.89
N LEU A 116 -5.05 -2.44 17.17
CA LEU A 116 -3.72 -2.07 17.67
C LEU A 116 -3.02 -3.19 18.46
N VAL A 117 -3.16 -4.42 18.00
CA VAL A 117 -2.43 -5.58 18.55
C VAL A 117 -0.94 -5.42 18.23
N LYS A 118 -0.12 -5.33 19.28
CA LYS A 118 1.30 -5.02 19.15
C LYS A 118 2.11 -6.23 18.68
N TYR A 119 3.03 -6.00 17.75
CA TYR A 119 4.07 -6.96 17.38
C TYR A 119 4.94 -7.32 18.60
N ALA A 120 5.21 -8.60 18.79
CA ALA A 120 6.02 -9.12 19.89
C ALA A 120 7.03 -10.19 19.43
N GLY A 121 7.43 -10.13 18.16
CA GLY A 121 8.46 -11.02 17.60
C GLY A 121 9.89 -10.50 17.77
N ALA A 122 10.80 -11.04 16.97
CA ALA A 122 12.19 -10.59 16.89
C ALA A 122 12.27 -9.14 16.38
N SER A 123 13.41 -8.48 16.61
CA SER A 123 13.67 -7.13 16.10
C SER A 123 13.49 -7.09 14.58
N LEU A 124 12.82 -6.06 14.10
CA LEU A 124 12.62 -5.81 12.69
C LEU A 124 13.77 -4.97 12.13
N GLU A 125 14.14 -5.23 10.87
CA GLU A 125 15.29 -4.61 10.22
C GLU A 125 14.89 -3.39 9.40
N SER A 126 15.74 -2.37 9.35
CA SER A 126 15.58 -1.17 8.56
C SER A 126 15.33 -1.47 7.08
N GLY A 127 14.31 -0.84 6.51
CA GLY A 127 13.97 -0.96 5.09
C GLY A 127 13.41 -2.32 4.66
N GLN A 128 13.40 -3.32 5.55
CA GLN A 128 12.94 -4.67 5.24
C GLN A 128 11.43 -4.71 5.05
N LYS A 129 10.96 -5.51 4.07
CA LYS A 129 9.55 -5.80 3.83
C LYS A 129 9.16 -7.09 4.54
N TYR A 130 8.00 -7.08 5.18
CA TYR A 130 7.42 -8.21 5.90
C TYR A 130 6.02 -8.49 5.42
N TRP A 131 5.63 -9.76 5.44
CA TRP A 131 4.30 -10.23 5.09
C TRP A 131 3.62 -10.81 6.31
N TRP A 132 2.31 -10.63 6.42
CA TRP A 132 1.57 -11.09 7.57
C TRP A 132 0.15 -11.51 7.22
N ARG A 133 -0.42 -12.31 8.10
CA ARG A 133 -1.83 -12.67 8.09
C ARG A 133 -2.32 -12.88 9.52
N VAL A 134 -3.64 -12.80 9.71
CA VAL A 134 -4.28 -13.10 10.98
C VAL A 134 -5.33 -14.18 10.79
N THR A 135 -5.37 -15.13 11.70
CA THR A 135 -6.42 -16.14 11.84
C THR A 135 -7.24 -15.79 13.08
N VAL A 136 -8.57 -15.86 12.98
CA VAL A 136 -9.48 -15.56 14.08
C VAL A 136 -10.40 -16.73 14.36
N TRP A 137 -10.84 -16.85 15.61
CA TRP A 137 -11.86 -17.78 16.09
C TRP A 137 -12.96 -17.00 16.79
N THR A 138 -14.19 -17.49 16.70
CA THR A 138 -15.37 -16.81 17.24
C THR A 138 -16.09 -17.66 18.28
N ASN A 139 -16.99 -17.02 19.01
CA ASN A 139 -17.91 -17.65 19.99
C ASN A 139 -18.87 -18.64 19.34
N THR A 140 -19.09 -18.57 18.02
CA THR A 140 -19.92 -19.52 17.25
C THR A 140 -19.14 -20.74 16.78
N GLY A 141 -17.83 -20.83 17.07
CA GLY A 141 -16.96 -21.89 16.60
C GLY A 141 -16.44 -21.71 15.17
N ASP A 142 -16.81 -20.63 14.50
CA ASP A 142 -16.30 -20.32 13.18
C ASP A 142 -14.83 -19.87 13.25
N LYS A 143 -14.09 -20.15 12.16
CA LYS A 143 -12.69 -19.73 11.97
C LYS A 143 -12.54 -19.08 10.61
N ALA A 144 -11.82 -17.96 10.55
CA ALA A 144 -11.46 -17.30 9.31
C ALA A 144 -10.00 -16.83 9.33
N GLN A 145 -9.42 -16.66 8.16
CA GLN A 145 -8.07 -16.14 7.98
C GLN A 145 -8.10 -14.99 6.98
N SER A 146 -7.34 -13.95 7.23
CA SER A 146 -7.19 -12.84 6.30
C SER A 146 -6.43 -13.25 5.05
N SER A 147 -6.55 -12.47 3.99
CA SER A 147 -5.56 -12.46 2.90
C SER A 147 -4.18 -12.05 3.46
N ILE A 148 -3.13 -12.43 2.75
CA ILE A 148 -1.77 -11.99 3.08
C ILE A 148 -1.67 -10.49 2.79
N GLN A 149 -1.12 -9.77 3.75
CA GLN A 149 -0.81 -8.35 3.68
C GLN A 149 0.68 -8.15 3.91
N TYR A 150 1.16 -6.94 3.67
CA TYR A 150 2.56 -6.61 3.92
C TYR A 150 2.71 -5.23 4.55
N TRP A 151 3.90 -4.94 5.02
CA TRP A 151 4.41 -3.60 5.29
C TRP A 151 5.91 -3.57 5.07
N SER A 152 6.50 -2.40 4.91
CA SER A 152 7.94 -2.24 5.01
C SER A 152 8.32 -1.36 6.18
N MET A 153 9.49 -1.64 6.74
CA MET A 153 10.07 -0.78 7.76
C MET A 153 10.67 0.47 7.12
N ALA A 154 10.64 1.55 7.88
CA ALA A 154 11.40 2.76 7.61
C ALA A 154 12.91 2.52 7.78
N LEU A 155 13.74 3.51 7.46
CA LEU A 155 15.12 3.57 7.94
C LEU A 155 15.08 3.92 9.43
N LEU A 156 15.49 2.99 10.29
CA LEU A 156 15.29 3.08 11.75
C LEU A 156 16.46 3.76 12.45
N ASP A 157 17.63 3.74 11.83
CA ASP A 157 18.86 4.33 12.37
C ASP A 157 19.40 5.41 11.44
N SER A 158 20.06 6.41 12.02
CA SER A 158 20.72 7.46 11.25
C SER A 158 21.87 6.94 10.39
N SER A 159 22.50 5.83 10.78
CA SER A 159 23.54 5.14 10.01
C SER A 159 23.02 4.48 8.73
N ASP A 160 21.71 4.27 8.59
CA ASP A 160 21.09 3.74 7.38
C ASP A 160 21.08 4.77 6.24
N TRP A 161 21.24 6.04 6.57
CA TRP A 161 21.28 7.13 5.62
C TRP A 161 22.68 7.34 5.05
N LYS A 162 22.80 7.23 3.73
CA LYS A 162 24.00 7.57 2.93
C LYS A 162 23.89 8.94 2.28
N ALA A 163 22.66 9.48 2.26
CA ALA A 163 22.31 10.74 1.62
C ALA A 163 22.75 11.95 2.46
N GLY A 164 23.23 12.99 1.79
CA GLY A 164 23.48 14.31 2.36
C GLY A 164 22.37 15.31 2.06
N TRP A 165 22.27 16.38 2.85
CA TRP A 165 21.39 17.51 2.57
C TRP A 165 21.95 18.35 1.42
N ILE A 166 21.18 18.52 0.35
CA ILE A 166 21.53 19.29 -0.84
C ILE A 166 20.53 20.43 -1.08
N GLY A 167 20.93 21.46 -1.84
CA GLY A 167 20.06 22.59 -2.20
C GLY A 167 20.88 23.78 -2.67
N LEU A 168 20.22 24.92 -2.88
CA LEU A 168 20.86 26.17 -3.26
C LEU A 168 21.08 27.08 -2.03
N ASN A 169 22.22 27.77 -2.00
CA ASN A 169 22.50 28.86 -1.07
C ASN A 169 22.16 30.23 -1.75
N ASP A 170 20.88 30.39 -2.04
CA ASP A 170 20.37 31.52 -2.81
C ASP A 170 19.64 32.56 -1.97
N SER A 171 20.10 32.76 -0.73
CA SER A 171 19.54 33.79 0.18
C SER A 171 19.51 35.21 -0.41
N THR A 172 20.45 35.52 -1.33
CA THR A 172 20.47 36.78 -2.05
C THR A 172 19.27 36.97 -2.99
N ASN A 173 18.60 35.89 -3.36
CA ASN A 173 17.39 35.92 -4.19
C ASN A 173 16.12 35.99 -3.35
N LEU A 174 16.23 35.94 -2.02
CA LEU A 174 15.11 36.14 -1.12
C LEU A 174 14.65 37.58 -1.21
N LYS A 175 13.45 37.77 -1.71
CA LYS A 175 12.80 39.09 -1.83
C LYS A 175 11.57 39.13 -0.95
N LEU A 176 11.20 40.32 -0.55
CA LEU A 176 9.96 40.64 0.14
C LEU A 176 9.10 41.49 -0.78
N ASP A 177 7.86 41.08 -1.02
CA ASP A 177 6.83 41.89 -1.64
C ASP A 177 5.76 42.18 -0.57
N GLY A 178 5.94 43.32 0.09
CA GLY A 178 5.18 43.62 1.28
C GLY A 178 5.46 42.61 2.40
N GLU A 179 4.49 41.73 2.69
CA GLU A 179 4.55 40.75 3.75
C GLU A 179 4.85 39.31 3.24
N ARG A 180 5.11 39.16 1.93
CA ARG A 180 5.28 37.86 1.29
C ARG A 180 6.74 37.51 1.06
N THR A 181 7.05 36.22 1.20
CA THR A 181 8.36 35.69 0.80
C THR A 181 8.34 35.34 -0.67
N ILE A 182 9.20 36.01 -1.44
CA ILE A 182 9.43 35.68 -2.85
C ILE A 182 10.73 34.88 -2.96
N LEU A 183 10.62 33.58 -2.97
CA LEU A 183 11.71 32.65 -3.20
C LEU A 183 11.20 31.51 -4.12
N PRO A 184 11.80 31.36 -5.33
CA PRO A 184 11.38 30.33 -6.27
C PRO A 184 11.53 28.92 -5.72
N ALA A 185 10.72 28.00 -6.20
CA ALA A 185 10.93 26.58 -5.97
C ALA A 185 12.25 26.12 -6.59
N ARG A 186 12.83 25.06 -6.04
CA ARG A 186 14.03 24.39 -6.54
C ARG A 186 13.63 23.15 -7.28
N TYR A 187 14.24 22.92 -8.42
CA TYR A 187 14.09 21.71 -9.23
C TYR A 187 15.41 20.98 -9.19
N LEU A 188 15.44 19.85 -8.47
CA LEU A 188 16.62 19.03 -8.29
C LEU A 188 16.46 17.75 -9.12
N ARG A 189 17.56 17.29 -9.75
CA ARG A 189 17.53 16.05 -10.51
C ARG A 189 18.84 15.26 -10.42
N LYS A 190 18.72 13.96 -10.57
CA LYS A 190 19.84 13.03 -10.70
C LYS A 190 19.53 11.99 -11.76
N GLU A 191 20.44 11.82 -12.70
CA GLU A 191 20.48 10.67 -13.61
C GLU A 191 21.36 9.57 -13.00
N PHE A 192 20.96 8.33 -13.20
CA PHE A 192 21.71 7.14 -12.77
C PHE A 192 21.36 5.95 -13.65
N ASP A 193 22.31 5.00 -13.76
CA ASP A 193 22.15 3.82 -14.60
C ASP A 193 21.94 2.57 -13.73
N LEU A 194 21.03 1.70 -14.18
CA LEU A 194 20.80 0.39 -13.58
C LEU A 194 21.20 -0.72 -14.56
N PRO A 195 21.98 -1.72 -14.12
CA PRO A 195 22.42 -2.82 -14.99
C PRO A 195 21.27 -3.72 -15.44
N SER A 196 20.21 -3.81 -14.63
CA SER A 196 19.01 -4.61 -14.91
C SER A 196 17.81 -4.05 -14.18
N GLN A 197 16.62 -4.60 -14.47
CA GLN A 197 15.40 -4.32 -13.71
C GLN A 197 15.62 -4.71 -12.25
N PRO A 198 15.33 -3.83 -11.27
CA PRO A 198 15.43 -4.17 -9.86
C PRO A 198 14.30 -5.12 -9.41
N LYS A 199 14.59 -5.97 -8.44
CA LYS A 199 13.59 -6.76 -7.71
C LYS A 199 12.72 -5.87 -6.81
N ARG A 200 13.36 -4.92 -6.13
CA ARG A 200 12.72 -3.94 -5.25
C ARG A 200 13.53 -2.64 -5.21
N ALA A 201 12.83 -1.53 -5.21
CA ALA A 201 13.46 -0.22 -5.07
C ALA A 201 12.59 0.72 -4.24
N VAL A 202 13.16 1.30 -3.19
CA VAL A 202 12.46 2.16 -2.24
C VAL A 202 13.14 3.50 -2.15
N LEU A 203 12.39 4.56 -2.41
CA LEU A 203 12.82 5.94 -2.27
C LEU A 203 12.42 6.47 -0.89
N TYR A 204 13.41 6.94 -0.15
CA TYR A 204 13.25 7.69 1.10
C TYR A 204 13.59 9.14 0.80
N VAL A 205 12.67 10.06 1.08
CA VAL A 205 12.87 11.47 0.72
C VAL A 205 12.37 12.43 1.80
N SER A 206 13.22 13.36 2.19
CA SER A 206 12.90 14.46 3.08
C SER A 206 13.19 15.80 2.39
N GLY A 207 12.15 16.54 2.10
CA GLY A 207 12.27 17.93 1.64
C GLY A 207 11.88 18.87 2.79
N VAL A 208 12.85 19.57 3.39
CA VAL A 208 12.50 20.63 4.34
C VAL A 208 11.92 21.81 3.57
N GLY A 209 10.60 21.86 3.60
CA GLY A 209 9.70 22.61 2.74
C GLY A 209 8.53 21.72 2.31
N SER A 210 8.12 21.81 1.06
CA SER A 210 7.16 20.88 0.44
C SER A 210 7.77 20.31 -0.82
N SER A 211 7.71 18.99 -1.01
CA SER A 211 8.35 18.34 -2.14
C SER A 211 7.37 17.50 -2.96
N VAL A 212 7.55 17.50 -4.28
CA VAL A 212 6.91 16.57 -5.22
C VAL A 212 8.00 15.85 -5.96
N CYS A 213 7.97 14.51 -5.90
CA CYS A 213 8.98 13.66 -6.50
C CYS A 213 8.50 13.05 -7.81
N TYR A 214 9.45 12.81 -8.71
CA TYR A 214 9.24 12.21 -10.02
C TYR A 214 10.30 11.13 -10.27
N MET A 215 9.90 10.08 -10.96
CA MET A 215 10.80 9.05 -11.49
C MET A 215 10.53 8.90 -12.97
N ASN A 216 11.55 9.14 -13.81
CA ASN A 216 11.42 9.05 -15.28
C ASN A 216 10.25 9.88 -15.84
N GLY A 217 9.99 11.06 -15.28
CA GLY A 217 8.90 11.95 -15.65
C GLY A 217 7.55 11.65 -14.99
N GLU A 218 7.38 10.48 -14.37
CA GLU A 218 6.15 10.12 -13.66
C GLU A 218 6.18 10.61 -12.21
N ARG A 219 5.07 11.21 -11.76
CA ARG A 219 4.93 11.64 -10.36
C ARG A 219 4.90 10.45 -9.42
N ILE A 220 5.70 10.51 -8.36
CA ILE A 220 5.75 9.51 -7.30
C ILE A 220 4.74 9.88 -6.19
N GLY A 221 3.86 8.95 -5.85
CA GLY A 221 2.88 9.13 -4.78
C GLY A 221 1.79 10.16 -5.07
N ASN A 222 0.88 10.31 -4.11
CA ASN A 222 -0.25 11.24 -4.19
C ASN A 222 -0.25 12.25 -3.04
N ASP A 223 0.86 12.33 -2.30
CA ASP A 223 0.97 13.22 -1.16
C ASP A 223 0.84 14.69 -1.58
N VAL A 224 0.11 15.44 -0.77
CA VAL A 224 -0.04 16.89 -0.91
C VAL A 224 0.60 17.54 0.31
N PHE A 225 1.46 18.53 0.10
CA PHE A 225 2.24 19.19 1.16
C PHE A 225 3.16 18.25 1.97
N GLY A 226 3.68 17.21 1.32
CA GLY A 226 4.62 16.28 1.97
C GLY A 226 6.08 16.74 1.89
N PRO A 227 6.91 16.31 2.82
CA PRO A 227 6.57 15.70 4.09
C PRO A 227 5.90 16.66 5.07
N LEU A 228 5.17 16.14 6.06
CA LEU A 228 4.49 16.96 7.05
C LEU A 228 5.51 17.77 7.88
N PRO A 229 5.20 19.03 8.22
CA PRO A 229 6.05 19.84 9.07
C PRO A 229 6.14 19.23 10.47
N THR A 230 7.32 19.38 11.06
CA THR A 230 7.63 18.90 12.41
C THR A 230 8.20 20.07 13.22
N TRP A 231 8.64 19.79 14.44
CA TRP A 231 9.53 20.70 15.15
C TRP A 231 10.94 20.56 14.56
N TYR A 232 11.27 21.39 13.57
CA TYR A 232 12.47 21.26 12.74
C TYR A 232 13.80 21.34 13.50
N ASP A 233 13.81 21.94 14.69
CA ASP A 233 15.00 21.94 15.57
C ASP A 233 15.26 20.57 16.22
N ALA A 234 14.25 19.70 16.28
CA ALA A 234 14.34 18.39 16.90
C ALA A 234 14.31 17.25 15.88
N SER A 235 13.49 17.35 14.83
CA SER A 235 13.32 16.28 13.85
C SER A 235 12.76 16.79 12.54
N VAL A 236 13.02 16.04 11.47
CA VAL A 236 12.39 16.17 10.17
C VAL A 236 11.71 14.88 9.78
N SER A 237 10.53 14.98 9.19
CA SER A 237 9.85 13.80 8.64
C SER A 237 10.35 13.51 7.22
N TYR A 238 10.21 12.27 6.81
CA TYR A 238 10.46 11.84 5.44
C TYR A 238 9.33 10.95 4.92
N LEU A 239 9.23 10.84 3.61
CA LEU A 239 8.29 9.99 2.90
C LEU A 239 9.01 8.75 2.37
N THR A 240 8.28 7.65 2.23
CA THR A 240 8.81 6.38 1.73
C THR A 240 7.91 5.89 0.61
N TYR A 241 8.50 5.56 -0.53
CA TYR A 241 7.77 5.12 -1.72
C TYR A 241 8.40 3.86 -2.32
N ASP A 242 7.60 2.86 -2.62
CA ASP A 242 8.00 1.78 -3.52
C ASP A 242 7.97 2.31 -4.96
N VAL A 243 9.14 2.49 -5.55
CA VAL A 243 9.31 3.00 -6.92
C VAL A 243 9.74 1.92 -7.89
N THR A 244 9.72 0.66 -7.47
CA THR A 244 10.09 -0.50 -8.31
C THR A 244 9.43 -0.49 -9.69
N PRO A 245 8.12 -0.24 -9.81
CA PRO A 245 7.44 -0.27 -11.12
C PRO A 245 7.81 0.90 -12.05
N LEU A 246 8.42 1.96 -11.51
CA LEU A 246 8.80 3.16 -12.26
C LEU A 246 10.24 3.10 -12.81
N LEU A 247 11.03 2.12 -12.39
CA LEU A 247 12.42 1.94 -12.81
C LEU A 247 12.55 1.01 -14.00
N LYS A 248 13.61 1.20 -14.78
CA LYS A 248 13.97 0.39 -15.93
C LYS A 248 15.46 0.08 -15.94
N SER A 249 15.88 -0.95 -16.67
CA SER A 249 17.28 -1.15 -17.00
C SER A 249 17.79 0.02 -17.84
N GLY A 250 19.06 0.41 -17.68
CA GLY A 250 19.66 1.59 -18.28
C GLY A 250 19.42 2.86 -17.50
N THR A 251 19.38 3.99 -18.17
CA THR A 251 19.31 5.31 -17.55
C THR A 251 17.93 5.61 -16.97
N ASN A 252 17.94 6.06 -15.73
CA ASN A 252 16.77 6.53 -14.96
C ASN A 252 17.05 7.94 -14.43
N THR A 253 15.98 8.67 -14.13
CA THR A 253 16.06 10.03 -13.60
C THR A 253 15.15 10.18 -12.38
N ILE A 254 15.70 10.66 -11.26
CA ILE A 254 14.93 11.20 -10.15
C ILE A 254 14.83 12.71 -10.30
N GLY A 255 13.64 13.26 -10.24
CA GLY A 255 13.37 14.69 -10.18
C GLY A 255 12.63 15.04 -8.89
N VAL A 256 12.98 16.17 -8.27
CA VAL A 256 12.26 16.69 -7.10
C VAL A 256 12.01 18.18 -7.27
N ALA A 257 10.74 18.58 -7.29
CA ALA A 257 10.33 19.97 -7.15
C ALA A 257 10.19 20.28 -5.65
N LEU A 258 11.01 21.18 -5.14
CA LEU A 258 11.08 21.55 -3.71
C LEU A 258 10.62 22.99 -3.52
N GLY A 259 9.47 23.16 -2.90
CA GLY A 259 8.91 24.42 -2.47
C GLY A 259 9.36 24.82 -1.06
N ASN A 260 9.02 26.03 -0.67
CA ASN A 260 9.39 26.62 0.62
C ASN A 260 8.55 26.07 1.78
N GLY A 261 7.27 25.74 1.53
CA GLY A 261 6.33 25.23 2.53
C GLY A 261 6.26 26.09 3.79
N ARG A 262 6.25 25.42 4.95
CA ARG A 262 6.37 26.06 6.26
C ARG A 262 7.82 26.33 6.68
N TYR A 263 8.78 25.65 6.07
CA TYR A 263 10.19 25.77 6.47
C TYR A 263 10.75 27.15 6.24
N LEU A 264 10.28 27.84 5.19
CA LEU A 264 10.58 29.22 4.92
C LEU A 264 9.30 29.94 4.48
N SER A 265 8.53 30.44 5.43
CA SER A 265 7.38 31.30 5.17
C SER A 265 7.53 32.57 5.96
N MET A 266 7.20 33.70 5.33
CA MET A 266 7.27 35.05 5.95
C MET A 266 5.86 35.60 6.08
N ARG A 267 5.56 36.17 7.25
CA ARG A 267 4.30 36.86 7.53
C ARG A 267 4.57 38.21 8.18
N ALA A 268 3.57 39.10 8.17
CA ALA A 268 3.57 40.45 8.70
C ALA A 268 4.22 40.66 10.06
N ASN A 269 4.14 39.66 10.93
CA ASN A 269 4.63 39.69 12.30
C ASN A 269 6.00 39.04 12.50
N GLY A 270 6.73 38.78 11.42
CA GLY A 270 8.05 38.21 11.46
C GLY A 270 8.21 36.97 10.57
N MET A 271 9.44 36.68 10.27
CA MET A 271 9.82 35.52 9.48
C MET A 271 9.66 34.25 10.33
N VAL A 272 8.86 33.30 9.88
CA VAL A 272 8.99 31.89 10.31
C VAL A 272 9.95 31.27 9.31
N GLY A 273 11.22 31.19 9.64
CA GLY A 273 12.24 30.62 8.78
C GLY A 273 13.22 29.80 9.60
N PHE A 274 13.32 28.54 9.27
CA PHE A 274 14.33 27.63 9.83
C PHE A 274 15.57 27.57 8.94
N GLY A 275 15.51 28.16 7.76
CA GLY A 275 16.59 28.22 6.79
C GLY A 275 16.10 28.08 5.35
N LEU A 276 17.04 27.95 4.41
CA LEU A 276 16.71 27.69 3.01
C LEU A 276 16.28 26.23 2.81
N PRO A 277 15.25 25.95 2.00
CA PRO A 277 14.81 24.60 1.73
C PRO A 277 15.94 23.69 1.25
N ARG A 278 15.98 22.46 1.76
CA ARG A 278 16.95 21.43 1.48
C ARG A 278 16.24 20.12 1.17
N LEU A 279 16.91 19.28 0.38
CA LEU A 279 16.50 17.92 0.04
C LEU A 279 17.50 16.92 0.60
N MET A 280 17.01 15.84 1.15
CA MET A 280 17.75 14.62 1.39
C MET A 280 16.96 13.47 0.76
N ALA A 281 17.56 12.74 -0.16
CA ALA A 281 16.90 11.65 -0.90
C ALA A 281 17.83 10.44 -1.01
N GLN A 282 17.30 9.26 -0.74
CA GLN A 282 18.02 8.00 -0.87
C GLN A 282 17.12 6.96 -1.52
N LEU A 283 17.58 6.39 -2.62
CA LEU A 283 16.94 5.26 -3.30
C LEU A 283 17.74 4.00 -3.00
N ASN A 284 17.16 3.07 -2.28
CA ASN A 284 17.73 1.76 -2.03
C ASN A 284 17.16 0.75 -3.03
N ILE A 285 18.03 0.02 -3.69
CA ILE A 285 17.72 -0.89 -4.80
C ILE A 285 18.22 -2.29 -4.43
N GLU A 286 17.36 -3.28 -4.55
CA GLU A 286 17.66 -4.70 -4.36
C GLU A 286 17.48 -5.44 -5.68
N TYR A 287 18.43 -6.30 -6.05
CA TYR A 287 18.37 -7.17 -7.22
C TYR A 287 18.06 -8.63 -6.82
N ASP A 288 17.65 -9.44 -7.79
CA ASP A 288 17.31 -10.85 -7.56
C ASP A 288 18.50 -11.70 -7.06
N ASN A 289 19.73 -11.29 -7.36
CA ASN A 289 20.96 -11.92 -6.85
C ASN A 289 21.30 -11.57 -5.40
N GLY A 290 20.48 -10.73 -4.75
CA GLY A 290 20.70 -10.24 -3.39
C GLY A 290 21.64 -9.03 -3.28
N GLU A 291 22.18 -8.54 -4.41
CA GLU A 291 22.96 -7.30 -4.43
C GLU A 291 22.09 -6.10 -4.08
N THR A 292 22.63 -5.17 -3.32
CA THR A 292 21.96 -3.91 -2.96
C THR A 292 22.83 -2.71 -3.35
N VAL A 293 22.17 -1.72 -3.95
CA VAL A 293 22.80 -0.45 -4.36
C VAL A 293 21.99 0.72 -3.82
N SER A 294 22.65 1.83 -3.52
CA SER A 294 21.97 3.07 -3.11
C SER A 294 22.36 4.22 -4.01
N VAL A 295 21.35 4.98 -4.46
CA VAL A 295 21.53 6.28 -5.11
C VAL A 295 21.12 7.33 -4.09
N ALA A 296 22.08 8.14 -3.64
CA ALA A 296 21.90 9.10 -2.56
C ALA A 296 22.02 10.53 -3.07
N SER A 297 21.43 11.49 -2.34
CA SER A 297 21.65 12.90 -2.60
C SER A 297 23.04 13.33 -2.16
N ASP A 298 23.78 13.90 -3.11
CA ASP A 298 25.15 14.38 -3.00
C ASP A 298 25.42 15.54 -3.97
N ASP A 299 26.66 15.97 -4.07
CA ASP A 299 27.09 17.08 -4.94
C ASP A 299 26.97 16.79 -6.45
N SER A 300 26.69 15.56 -6.85
CA SER A 300 26.47 15.18 -8.26
C SER A 300 25.05 15.49 -8.76
N TRP A 301 24.13 15.86 -7.89
CA TRP A 301 22.80 16.32 -8.26
C TRP A 301 22.85 17.69 -8.92
N LYS A 302 22.01 17.90 -9.92
CA LYS A 302 21.81 19.21 -10.54
C LYS A 302 20.63 19.91 -9.89
N VAL A 303 20.70 21.24 -9.77
CA VAL A 303 19.64 22.05 -9.20
C VAL A 303 19.49 23.37 -9.95
N THR A 304 18.23 23.82 -10.12
CA THR A 304 17.89 25.15 -10.63
C THR A 304 16.72 25.74 -9.86
N ASN A 305 16.65 27.07 -9.76
CA ASN A 305 15.52 27.84 -9.27
C ASN A 305 14.86 28.69 -10.37
N CYS A 306 15.17 28.41 -11.64
CA CYS A 306 14.65 29.13 -12.81
C CYS A 306 13.41 28.47 -13.42
N GLY A 307 12.64 27.72 -12.63
CA GLY A 307 11.42 27.05 -13.10
C GLY A 307 10.15 27.89 -12.93
N PRO A 308 8.99 27.32 -13.28
CA PRO A 308 7.72 28.06 -13.37
C PRO A 308 7.18 28.56 -12.03
N ILE A 309 7.49 27.91 -10.90
CA ILE A 309 7.03 28.36 -9.57
C ILE A 309 8.02 29.41 -9.07
N THR A 310 7.68 30.68 -9.25
CA THR A 310 8.54 31.84 -8.97
C THR A 310 8.45 32.35 -7.54
N ALA A 311 7.39 31.98 -6.82
CA ALA A 311 7.23 32.18 -5.38
C ALA A 311 6.24 31.13 -4.83
N ASN A 312 6.46 30.70 -3.60
CA ASN A 312 5.55 29.75 -2.95
C ASN A 312 5.76 29.74 -1.43
N ASN A 313 4.70 29.52 -0.69
CA ASN A 313 4.71 29.06 0.70
C ASN A 313 3.32 28.51 1.07
N GLU A 314 3.18 27.88 2.23
CA GLU A 314 1.92 27.23 2.62
C GLU A 314 0.76 28.21 2.90
N PHE A 315 1.04 29.49 3.12
CA PHE A 315 0.02 30.47 3.50
C PHE A 315 -0.48 31.32 2.33
N ASP A 316 0.42 31.71 1.41
CA ASP A 316 0.14 32.62 0.31
C ASP A 316 -0.07 31.89 -1.03
N GLY A 317 0.13 30.55 -1.05
CA GLY A 317 0.03 29.76 -2.26
C GLY A 317 1.28 29.87 -3.15
N GLU A 318 1.08 29.87 -4.47
CA GLU A 318 2.18 29.92 -5.42
C GLU A 318 1.94 30.92 -6.55
N TRP A 319 3.02 31.48 -7.07
CA TRP A 319 3.05 32.26 -8.30
C TRP A 319 3.67 31.42 -9.40
N TYR A 320 2.91 31.18 -10.44
CA TYR A 320 3.28 30.28 -11.55
C TYR A 320 3.40 31.06 -12.85
N ASP A 321 4.54 30.94 -13.51
CA ASP A 321 4.79 31.51 -14.84
C ASP A 321 5.05 30.39 -15.85
N ALA A 322 4.04 30.05 -16.66
CA ALA A 322 4.12 28.96 -17.63
C ALA A 322 5.21 29.16 -18.71
N ARG A 323 5.71 30.38 -18.91
CA ARG A 323 6.81 30.65 -19.83
C ARG A 323 8.15 30.09 -19.36
N LEU A 324 8.24 29.76 -18.06
CA LEU A 324 9.43 29.23 -17.41
C LEU A 324 9.38 27.69 -17.24
N GLU A 325 8.45 27.04 -17.93
CA GLU A 325 8.38 25.58 -17.94
C GLU A 325 9.71 24.95 -18.34
N LEU A 326 10.17 23.98 -17.57
CA LEU A 326 11.47 23.31 -17.77
C LEU A 326 11.38 22.12 -18.73
N GLY A 327 10.23 21.93 -19.41
CA GLY A 327 10.03 20.81 -20.32
C GLY A 327 10.19 19.45 -19.61
N LYS A 328 10.98 18.57 -20.18
CA LYS A 328 11.20 17.20 -19.69
C LYS A 328 12.29 17.11 -18.60
N TRP A 329 12.31 18.04 -17.66
CA TRP A 329 13.39 18.15 -16.68
C TRP A 329 13.54 16.93 -15.75
N ALA A 330 12.50 16.14 -15.57
CA ALA A 330 12.49 14.94 -14.72
C ALA A 330 12.53 13.63 -15.51
N GLU A 331 12.72 13.70 -16.85
CA GLU A 331 12.89 12.54 -17.72
C GLU A 331 14.37 12.21 -17.96
#